data_1d4b35256391259abe27132258536b56
#
_entry.id   1d4b35256391259abe27132258536b56
#
_cell.length_a   1.000
_cell.length_b   1.000
_cell.length_c   1.000
_cell.angle_alpha   90.00
_cell.angle_beta   90.00
_cell.angle_gamma   90.00
#
_symmetry.space_group_name_H-M   'P 1'
#
loop_
_entity.id
_entity.type
_entity.pdbx_description
1 polymer ?
#
loop_
_entity_poly.entity_id
_entity_poly.type
_entity_poly.pdbx_seq_one_letter_code
_entity_poly.pdbx_strand_id
1 'polypeptide(L)'
;MMFSTVRITPERIKPAIWLLAALFMAVLAGAAAWQTGSLRESAVRTSEEKVDRFVSGAEAALNHNMLSIDLLLSGAQDMLQLQPHADVQGESRMLAVVARGNLLVSRVAVVDAQGRVRASSEPSGALQEMSLPTAFLASVVSSAAQRLYISTPVLSFATTQQVLYFARPLKGRDGQRLAVVAEVPLAKLANVLTQGHEVSGLEIVFEQNDGRRMLALPDLPEAGPLRAPHSDAPLPDRAWNTPARISGVPALVASRQLVYPNLRVSVSLPEALALQAWEYERSMLAAAALVFCAMVLLAAAVAVVVFDRMAQARKDIADAKALLDQALESMVSGFVLLDAQQRVAHWNRRFVELFPWMRGAMASGMPFRQVLEQSVAHHLPVGSDAERQQWIALRLAQQQDGTGAHEQVLPDGHCIHVLERATPEGGWVITFHDVTDLRRANEEIEHLA
;
A
#
# COMPACT_ATOMS: atom_id res chain seq x y z
N MET A 1 2.81 -34.30 31.12
CA MET A 1 2.10 -33.56 30.05
C MET A 1 2.36 -34.27 28.74
N MET A 2 1.38 -35.01 28.25
CA MET A 2 1.46 -35.89 27.09
C MET A 2 1.18 -35.05 25.86
N PHE A 3 2.20 -34.67 25.11
CA PHE A 3 2.00 -34.09 23.78
C PHE A 3 1.51 -35.20 22.83
N SER A 4 0.22 -35.24 22.57
CA SER A 4 -0.31 -36.08 21.50
C SER A 4 0.22 -35.54 20.17
N THR A 5 1.17 -36.26 19.58
CA THR A 5 1.61 -36.02 18.21
C THR A 5 0.45 -36.31 17.27
N VAL A 6 -0.26 -35.26 16.87
CA VAL A 6 -1.27 -35.34 15.81
C VAL A 6 -0.54 -35.79 14.54
N ARG A 7 -0.71 -37.07 14.18
CA ARG A 7 -0.26 -37.60 12.87
C ARG A 7 -1.09 -36.92 11.79
N ILE A 8 -0.59 -35.79 11.29
CA ILE A 8 -1.21 -35.09 10.16
C ILE A 8 -0.96 -35.95 8.92
N THR A 9 -2.03 -36.53 8.39
CA THR A 9 -1.98 -37.32 7.15
C THR A 9 -1.62 -36.38 5.97
N PRO A 10 -0.76 -36.83 5.02
CA PRO A 10 -0.34 -35.99 3.88
C PRO A 10 -1.47 -35.38 3.08
N GLU A 11 -2.63 -36.04 3.03
CA GLU A 11 -3.82 -35.54 2.33
C GLU A 11 -4.45 -34.29 2.97
N ARG A 12 -4.20 -34.02 4.27
CA ARG A 12 -4.74 -32.86 4.98
C ARG A 12 -3.79 -31.65 4.97
N ILE A 13 -2.54 -31.85 4.59
CA ILE A 13 -1.53 -30.77 4.57
C ILE A 13 -1.78 -29.81 3.41
N LYS A 14 -2.13 -30.30 2.22
CA LYS A 14 -2.40 -29.47 1.05
C LYS A 14 -3.54 -28.47 1.28
N PRO A 15 -4.75 -28.91 1.71
CA PRO A 15 -5.81 -27.97 2.00
C PRO A 15 -5.46 -27.01 3.16
N ALA A 16 -4.66 -27.45 4.14
CA ALA A 16 -4.20 -26.59 5.22
C ALA A 16 -3.28 -25.46 4.73
N ILE A 17 -2.36 -25.73 3.80
CA ILE A 17 -1.49 -24.71 3.18
C ILE A 17 -2.35 -23.67 2.44
N TRP A 18 -3.30 -24.12 1.62
CA TRP A 18 -4.19 -23.22 0.88
C TRP A 18 -5.12 -22.42 1.79
N LEU A 19 -5.61 -23.03 2.86
CA LEU A 19 -6.44 -22.35 3.85
C LEU A 19 -5.65 -21.28 4.60
N LEU A 20 -4.42 -21.58 4.98
CA LEU A 20 -3.52 -20.61 5.61
C LEU A 20 -3.20 -19.43 4.67
N ALA A 21 -2.90 -19.72 3.40
CA ALA A 21 -2.66 -18.70 2.40
C ALA A 21 -3.90 -17.82 2.17
N ALA A 22 -5.09 -18.43 2.08
CA ALA A 22 -6.36 -17.71 1.93
C ALA A 22 -6.67 -16.84 3.15
N LEU A 23 -6.47 -17.35 4.36
CA LEU A 23 -6.62 -16.57 5.60
C LEU A 23 -5.69 -15.38 5.65
N PHE A 24 -4.42 -15.61 5.29
CA PHE A 24 -3.42 -14.54 5.25
C PHE A 24 -3.78 -13.45 4.24
N MET A 25 -4.22 -13.84 3.02
CA MET A 25 -4.69 -12.90 2.00
C MET A 25 -5.92 -12.11 2.46
N ALA A 26 -6.87 -12.76 3.17
CA ALA A 26 -8.05 -12.09 3.71
C ALA A 26 -7.67 -11.04 4.77
N VAL A 27 -6.73 -11.35 5.66
CA VAL A 27 -6.20 -10.40 6.65
C VAL A 27 -5.49 -9.24 5.97
N LEU A 28 -4.67 -9.51 4.95
CA LEU A 28 -3.97 -8.48 4.20
C LEU A 28 -4.96 -7.55 3.47
N ALA A 29 -5.99 -8.12 2.82
CA ALA A 29 -7.04 -7.35 2.14
C ALA A 29 -7.82 -6.49 3.14
N GLY A 30 -8.16 -7.02 4.31
CA GLY A 30 -8.81 -6.27 5.39
C GLY A 30 -7.96 -5.12 5.91
N ALA A 31 -6.66 -5.36 6.13
CA ALA A 31 -5.73 -4.32 6.56
C ALA A 31 -5.55 -3.22 5.50
N ALA A 32 -5.43 -3.60 4.22
CA ALA A 32 -5.35 -2.65 3.11
C ALA A 32 -6.62 -1.81 2.96
N ALA A 33 -7.80 -2.42 3.09
CA ALA A 33 -9.08 -1.72 3.06
C ALA A 33 -9.23 -0.74 4.24
N TRP A 34 -8.84 -1.15 5.43
CA TRP A 34 -8.84 -0.28 6.62
C TRP A 34 -7.88 0.90 6.44
N GLN A 35 -6.66 0.63 5.98
CA GLN A 35 -5.64 1.66 5.74
C GLN A 35 -6.10 2.68 4.68
N THR A 36 -6.67 2.21 3.56
CA THR A 36 -7.18 3.11 2.51
C THR A 36 -8.34 3.95 2.99
N GLY A 37 -9.20 3.41 3.86
CA GLY A 37 -10.27 4.17 4.52
C GLY A 37 -9.74 5.28 5.43
N SER A 38 -8.76 4.97 6.28
CA SER A 38 -8.10 5.91 7.18
C SER A 38 -7.37 7.03 6.42
N LEU A 39 -6.66 6.69 5.34
CA LEU A 39 -5.99 7.67 4.47
C LEU A 39 -6.99 8.60 3.78
N ARG A 40 -8.16 8.07 3.34
CA ARG A 40 -9.21 8.90 2.76
C ARG A 40 -9.76 9.91 3.76
N GLU A 41 -10.05 9.46 4.97
CA GLU A 41 -10.54 10.36 6.03
C GLU A 41 -9.53 11.45 6.38
N SER A 42 -8.24 11.11 6.43
CA SER A 42 -7.15 12.07 6.64
C SER A 42 -7.06 13.08 5.49
N ALA A 43 -7.14 12.63 4.23
CA ALA A 43 -7.12 13.51 3.06
C ALA A 43 -8.32 14.48 3.04
N VAL A 44 -9.51 13.99 3.41
CA VAL A 44 -10.72 14.82 3.55
C VAL A 44 -10.51 15.89 4.61
N ARG A 45 -10.08 15.52 5.82
CA ARG A 45 -9.84 16.49 6.93
C ARG A 45 -8.79 17.53 6.54
N THR A 46 -7.68 17.12 5.96
CA THR A 46 -6.61 18.01 5.52
C THR A 46 -7.12 19.02 4.48
N SER A 47 -7.94 18.55 3.52
CA SER A 47 -8.53 19.41 2.50
C SER A 47 -9.53 20.39 3.10
N GLU A 48 -10.37 19.96 4.04
CA GLU A 48 -11.30 20.83 4.77
C GLU A 48 -10.55 21.90 5.54
N GLU A 49 -9.52 21.54 6.31
CA GLU A 49 -8.72 22.51 7.05
C GLU A 49 -7.97 23.49 6.13
N LYS A 50 -7.52 23.03 4.95
CA LYS A 50 -6.87 23.88 3.95
C LYS A 50 -7.85 24.92 3.43
N VAL A 51 -9.05 24.51 3.03
CA VAL A 51 -10.09 25.40 2.50
C VAL A 51 -10.61 26.35 3.57
N ASP A 52 -10.88 25.88 4.79
CA ASP A 52 -11.32 26.72 5.92
C ASP A 52 -10.29 27.78 6.30
N ARG A 53 -9.01 27.42 6.39
CA ARG A 53 -7.93 28.39 6.66
C ARG A 53 -7.87 29.44 5.58
N PHE A 54 -7.99 29.01 4.32
CA PHE A 54 -7.89 29.92 3.19
C PHE A 54 -9.09 30.88 3.14
N VAL A 55 -10.31 30.38 3.27
CA VAL A 55 -11.51 31.23 3.23
C VAL A 55 -11.55 32.21 4.39
N SER A 56 -11.12 31.81 5.59
CA SER A 56 -11.02 32.70 6.76
C SER A 56 -9.92 33.76 6.58
N GLY A 57 -8.79 33.40 5.99
CA GLY A 57 -7.75 34.36 5.63
C GLY A 57 -8.22 35.38 4.58
N ALA A 58 -8.92 34.89 3.55
CA ALA A 58 -9.49 35.74 2.51
C ALA A 58 -10.57 36.70 3.07
N GLU A 59 -11.45 36.19 3.94
CA GLU A 59 -12.45 37.01 4.67
C GLU A 59 -11.76 38.13 5.46
N ALA A 60 -10.79 37.78 6.29
CA ALA A 60 -10.05 38.75 7.12
C ALA A 60 -9.33 39.80 6.27
N ALA A 61 -8.69 39.38 5.20
CA ALA A 61 -7.99 40.29 4.29
C ALA A 61 -8.95 41.25 3.59
N LEU A 62 -10.06 40.74 3.07
CA LEU A 62 -11.10 41.57 2.43
C LEU A 62 -11.73 42.54 3.42
N ASN A 63 -12.13 42.08 4.59
CA ASN A 63 -12.72 42.93 5.64
C ASN A 63 -11.76 44.02 6.07
N HIS A 64 -10.48 43.69 6.31
CA HIS A 64 -9.47 44.69 6.68
C HIS A 64 -9.28 45.76 5.60
N ASN A 65 -9.18 45.35 4.34
CA ASN A 65 -8.95 46.27 3.23
C ASN A 65 -10.20 47.14 2.95
N MET A 66 -11.39 46.56 3.01
CA MET A 66 -12.64 47.33 2.89
C MET A 66 -12.80 48.36 4.01
N LEU A 67 -12.52 47.96 5.26
CA LEU A 67 -12.53 48.85 6.39
C LEU A 67 -11.52 49.99 6.23
N SER A 68 -10.30 49.69 5.74
CA SER A 68 -9.27 50.68 5.47
C SER A 68 -9.72 51.70 4.41
N ILE A 69 -10.37 51.23 3.33
CA ILE A 69 -10.95 52.11 2.29
C ILE A 69 -12.12 52.95 2.87
N ASP A 70 -12.98 52.34 3.67
CA ASP A 70 -14.10 53.04 4.31
C ASP A 70 -13.63 54.18 5.24
N LEU A 71 -12.64 53.89 6.09
CA LEU A 71 -12.00 54.88 6.95
C LEU A 71 -11.33 56.00 6.14
N LEU A 72 -10.65 55.66 5.04
CA LEU A 72 -10.03 56.61 4.14
C LEU A 72 -11.08 57.57 3.53
N LEU A 73 -12.18 57.02 3.00
CA LEU A 73 -13.28 57.82 2.45
C LEU A 73 -14.01 58.65 3.49
N SER A 74 -14.18 58.15 4.71
CA SER A 74 -14.73 58.91 5.84
C SER A 74 -13.82 60.05 6.21
N GLY A 75 -12.52 59.82 6.33
CA GLY A 75 -11.54 60.87 6.62
C GLY A 75 -11.45 61.96 5.52
N ALA A 76 -11.57 61.54 4.26
CA ALA A 76 -11.67 62.49 3.13
C ALA A 76 -12.92 63.33 3.21
N GLN A 77 -14.08 62.71 3.56
CA GLN A 77 -15.35 63.40 3.78
C GLN A 77 -15.25 64.44 4.88
N ASP A 78 -14.69 64.07 6.02
CA ASP A 78 -14.55 65.00 7.17
C ASP A 78 -13.61 66.17 6.84
N MET A 79 -12.48 65.89 6.19
CA MET A 79 -11.54 66.95 5.75
C MET A 79 -12.20 67.95 4.80
N LEU A 80 -12.96 67.47 3.82
CA LEU A 80 -13.69 68.33 2.88
C LEU A 80 -14.78 69.19 3.58
N GLN A 81 -15.39 68.69 4.62
CA GLN A 81 -16.39 69.41 5.39
C GLN A 81 -15.77 70.48 6.32
N LEU A 82 -14.57 70.20 6.88
CA LEU A 82 -13.90 71.10 7.82
C LEU A 82 -13.26 72.31 7.12
N GLN A 83 -12.96 72.22 5.82
CA GLN A 83 -12.36 73.32 5.06
C GLN A 83 -13.31 73.88 3.97
N PRO A 84 -14.35 74.60 4.33
CA PRO A 84 -15.39 75.07 3.42
C PRO A 84 -14.95 76.11 2.41
N HIS A 85 -13.74 76.67 2.50
CA HIS A 85 -13.22 77.68 1.60
C HIS A 85 -12.11 77.22 0.67
N ALA A 86 -11.80 75.89 0.65
CA ALA A 86 -10.82 75.34 -0.28
C ALA A 86 -11.35 75.47 -1.73
N ASP A 87 -10.48 75.93 -2.60
CA ASP A 87 -10.71 75.89 -4.04
C ASP A 87 -10.57 74.47 -4.57
N VAL A 88 -10.94 74.22 -5.82
CA VAL A 88 -10.86 72.90 -6.46
C VAL A 88 -9.42 72.34 -6.42
N GLN A 89 -8.38 73.18 -6.47
CA GLN A 89 -7.00 72.76 -6.35
C GLN A 89 -6.64 72.35 -4.93
N GLY A 90 -7.20 73.05 -3.91
CA GLY A 90 -7.05 72.67 -2.51
C GLY A 90 -7.72 71.38 -2.16
N GLU A 91 -8.98 71.18 -2.61
CA GLU A 91 -9.68 69.90 -2.49
C GLU A 91 -8.90 68.73 -3.13
N SER A 92 -8.37 68.92 -4.33
CA SER A 92 -7.58 67.92 -5.07
C SER A 92 -6.26 67.56 -4.34
N ARG A 93 -5.56 68.59 -3.75
CA ARG A 93 -4.34 68.33 -2.94
C ARG A 93 -4.64 67.52 -1.69
N MET A 94 -5.75 67.79 -1.01
CA MET A 94 -6.21 67.00 0.17
C MET A 94 -6.49 65.54 -0.25
N LEU A 95 -7.24 65.34 -1.33
CA LEU A 95 -7.52 64.02 -1.83
C LEU A 95 -6.24 63.25 -2.22
N ALA A 96 -5.26 63.93 -2.76
CA ALA A 96 -3.96 63.33 -3.09
C ALA A 96 -3.18 62.87 -1.85
N VAL A 97 -3.27 63.61 -0.72
CA VAL A 97 -2.69 63.18 0.55
C VAL A 97 -3.41 61.90 1.09
N VAL A 98 -4.74 61.95 1.08
CA VAL A 98 -5.55 60.85 1.51
C VAL A 98 -5.31 59.60 0.69
N ALA A 99 -5.29 59.70 -0.64
CA ALA A 99 -5.08 58.54 -1.53
C ALA A 99 -3.75 57.84 -1.28
N ARG A 100 -2.67 58.60 -0.94
CA ARG A 100 -1.36 58.00 -0.61
C ARG A 100 -1.36 57.14 0.66
N GLY A 101 -2.35 57.32 1.51
CA GLY A 101 -2.49 56.51 2.74
C GLY A 101 -2.94 55.07 2.52
N ASN A 102 -3.32 54.67 1.29
CA ASN A 102 -3.77 53.33 1.02
C ASN A 102 -3.26 52.82 -0.34
N LEU A 103 -2.51 51.73 -0.32
CA LEU A 103 -1.84 51.18 -1.52
C LEU A 103 -2.82 50.57 -2.54
N LEU A 104 -4.00 50.16 -2.12
CA LEU A 104 -5.03 49.59 -3.00
C LEU A 104 -5.72 50.65 -3.84
N VAL A 105 -5.93 51.81 -3.26
CA VAL A 105 -6.62 52.92 -3.92
C VAL A 105 -5.70 53.50 -4.98
N SER A 106 -6.15 53.59 -6.22
CA SER A 106 -5.44 54.25 -7.31
C SER A 106 -5.82 55.70 -7.41
N ARG A 107 -7.08 56.05 -7.16
CA ARG A 107 -7.63 57.40 -7.30
C ARG A 107 -8.73 57.66 -6.31
N VAL A 108 -8.78 58.86 -5.75
CA VAL A 108 -9.91 59.37 -4.93
C VAL A 108 -10.44 60.59 -5.62
N ALA A 109 -11.74 60.70 -5.78
CA ALA A 109 -12.38 61.86 -6.40
C ALA A 109 -13.69 62.23 -5.75
N VAL A 110 -14.07 63.50 -5.85
CA VAL A 110 -15.41 63.99 -5.54
C VAL A 110 -16.18 64.15 -6.85
N VAL A 111 -17.37 63.52 -6.90
CA VAL A 111 -18.20 63.51 -8.10
C VAL A 111 -19.59 64.09 -7.77
N ASP A 112 -20.20 64.73 -8.77
CA ASP A 112 -21.60 65.22 -8.69
C ASP A 112 -22.62 64.12 -9.06
N ALA A 113 -23.89 64.40 -8.92
CA ALA A 113 -24.97 63.48 -9.28
C ALA A 113 -25.01 63.04 -10.76
N GLN A 114 -24.31 63.75 -11.61
CA GLN A 114 -24.14 63.44 -13.04
C GLN A 114 -22.87 62.64 -13.36
N GLY A 115 -22.05 62.36 -12.36
CA GLY A 115 -20.77 61.62 -12.51
C GLY A 115 -19.59 62.47 -12.92
N ARG A 116 -19.75 63.80 -12.98
CA ARG A 116 -18.65 64.73 -13.33
C ARG A 116 -17.73 64.88 -12.13
N VAL A 117 -16.47 64.77 -12.39
CA VAL A 117 -15.40 64.91 -11.38
C VAL A 117 -15.24 66.40 -11.05
N ARG A 118 -15.45 66.75 -9.77
CA ARG A 118 -15.25 68.06 -9.23
C ARG A 118 -13.80 68.30 -8.75
N ALA A 119 -13.27 67.29 -8.01
CA ALA A 119 -11.91 67.31 -7.50
C ALA A 119 -11.37 65.88 -7.55
N SER A 120 -10.03 65.73 -7.76
CA SER A 120 -9.38 64.41 -7.89
C SER A 120 -8.00 64.39 -7.27
N SER A 121 -7.61 63.28 -6.71
CA SER A 121 -6.26 63.04 -6.17
C SER A 121 -5.17 63.00 -7.28
N GLU A 122 -5.56 62.80 -8.55
CA GLU A 122 -4.63 62.83 -9.67
C GLU A 122 -4.42 64.27 -10.17
N PRO A 123 -3.17 64.71 -10.31
CA PRO A 123 -2.83 66.05 -10.85
C PRO A 123 -2.91 66.02 -12.37
N SER A 124 -4.08 66.11 -12.97
CA SER A 124 -4.18 66.15 -14.42
C SER A 124 -5.13 67.23 -14.89
N GLY A 125 -4.66 68.04 -15.81
CA GLY A 125 -5.40 69.11 -16.43
C GLY A 125 -6.60 68.71 -17.26
N ALA A 126 -7.02 67.45 -17.31
CA ALA A 126 -8.27 66.97 -17.84
C ALA A 126 -9.02 66.33 -16.69
N LEU A 127 -10.16 66.89 -16.31
CA LEU A 127 -11.18 66.30 -15.47
C LEU A 127 -11.76 65.08 -16.26
N GLN A 128 -10.98 63.96 -16.26
CA GLN A 128 -11.47 62.75 -16.91
C GLN A 128 -12.65 62.22 -16.13
N GLU A 129 -13.76 62.02 -16.85
CA GLU A 129 -14.93 61.37 -16.31
C GLU A 129 -14.56 60.00 -15.74
N MET A 130 -15.07 59.71 -14.53
CA MET A 130 -14.95 58.37 -13.98
C MET A 130 -16.03 57.48 -14.62
N SER A 131 -15.69 56.28 -15.01
CA SER A 131 -16.63 55.29 -15.64
C SER A 131 -17.61 54.72 -14.62
N LEU A 132 -18.29 55.60 -13.84
CA LEU A 132 -19.18 55.20 -12.80
C LEU A 132 -20.51 54.69 -13.36
N PRO A 133 -20.99 53.46 -12.97
CA PRO A 133 -22.29 52.99 -13.35
C PRO A 133 -23.37 54.00 -12.83
N THR A 134 -24.27 54.43 -13.73
CA THR A 134 -25.30 55.43 -13.38
C THR A 134 -26.18 55.00 -12.24
N ALA A 135 -26.60 53.70 -12.25
CA ALA A 135 -27.41 53.13 -11.16
C ALA A 135 -26.69 53.11 -9.83
N PHE A 136 -25.36 52.82 -9.79
CA PHE A 136 -24.54 52.88 -8.60
C PHE A 136 -24.44 54.29 -8.04
N LEU A 137 -24.09 55.24 -8.90
CA LEU A 137 -23.99 56.64 -8.49
C LEU A 137 -25.31 57.18 -7.95
N ALA A 138 -26.41 56.91 -8.66
CA ALA A 138 -27.76 57.29 -8.21
C ALA A 138 -28.10 56.72 -6.82
N SER A 139 -27.73 55.47 -6.53
CA SER A 139 -27.92 54.82 -5.23
C SER A 139 -27.11 55.47 -4.13
N VAL A 140 -25.86 55.88 -4.40
CA VAL A 140 -25.00 56.58 -3.44
C VAL A 140 -25.53 58.01 -3.12
N VAL A 141 -25.77 58.79 -4.17
CA VAL A 141 -26.13 60.20 -4.02
C VAL A 141 -27.54 60.38 -3.43
N SER A 142 -28.49 59.46 -3.71
CA SER A 142 -29.84 59.51 -3.12
C SER A 142 -29.90 59.04 -1.67
N SER A 143 -28.89 58.38 -1.20
CA SER A 143 -28.90 57.79 0.16
C SER A 143 -28.68 58.83 1.23
N ALA A 144 -29.50 58.73 2.32
CA ALA A 144 -29.28 59.43 3.55
C ALA A 144 -28.27 58.74 4.49
N ALA A 145 -28.01 57.45 4.23
CA ALA A 145 -27.14 56.61 5.08
C ALA A 145 -25.66 56.84 4.78
N GLN A 146 -24.90 57.21 5.81
CA GLN A 146 -23.46 57.45 5.75
C GLN A 146 -22.73 56.09 5.84
N ARG A 147 -22.86 55.25 4.78
CA ARG A 147 -22.22 53.94 4.68
C ARG A 147 -21.43 53.82 3.42
N LEU A 148 -20.54 52.81 3.38
CA LEU A 148 -19.80 52.47 2.19
C LEU A 148 -20.71 51.77 1.17
N TYR A 149 -20.62 52.18 -0.08
CA TYR A 149 -21.25 51.58 -1.24
C TYR A 149 -20.16 51.03 -2.16
N ILE A 150 -20.38 49.86 -2.74
CA ILE A 150 -19.41 49.17 -3.58
C ILE A 150 -20.09 48.88 -4.92
N SER A 151 -19.40 49.26 -6.02
CA SER A 151 -19.92 49.02 -7.37
C SER A 151 -19.70 47.59 -7.81
N THR A 152 -20.37 47.16 -8.89
CA THR A 152 -19.93 46.04 -9.70
C THR A 152 -18.61 46.37 -10.42
N PRO A 153 -17.83 45.34 -10.88
CA PRO A 153 -16.63 45.56 -11.68
C PRO A 153 -16.96 46.36 -12.96
N VAL A 154 -16.12 47.34 -13.24
CA VAL A 154 -16.23 48.21 -14.42
C VAL A 154 -14.87 48.41 -15.07
N LEU A 155 -14.83 48.50 -16.37
CA LEU A 155 -13.61 48.88 -17.07
C LEU A 155 -13.37 50.38 -16.90
N SER A 156 -12.28 50.77 -16.27
CA SER A 156 -11.87 52.16 -16.18
C SER A 156 -11.28 52.60 -17.51
N PHE A 157 -11.85 53.65 -18.12
CA PHE A 157 -11.31 54.21 -19.38
C PHE A 157 -9.96 54.89 -19.17
N ALA A 158 -9.66 55.35 -17.96
CA ALA A 158 -8.39 55.99 -17.66
C ALA A 158 -7.22 55.00 -17.58
N THR A 159 -7.43 53.83 -17.02
CA THR A 159 -6.39 52.82 -16.75
C THR A 159 -6.50 51.59 -17.63
N THR A 160 -7.60 51.41 -18.38
CA THR A 160 -7.93 50.21 -19.17
C THR A 160 -7.96 48.94 -18.34
N GLN A 161 -8.15 49.07 -17.01
CA GLN A 161 -8.21 47.97 -16.06
C GLN A 161 -9.61 47.82 -15.50
N GLN A 162 -9.94 46.62 -15.07
CA GLN A 162 -11.16 46.39 -14.30
C GLN A 162 -10.96 46.95 -12.88
N VAL A 163 -11.93 47.77 -12.44
CA VAL A 163 -11.90 48.45 -11.15
C VAL A 163 -13.22 48.24 -10.40
N LEU A 164 -13.13 48.34 -9.07
CA LEU A 164 -14.29 48.53 -8.19
C LEU A 164 -14.27 49.98 -7.70
N TYR A 165 -15.46 50.57 -7.68
CA TYR A 165 -15.66 51.89 -7.06
C TYR A 165 -16.25 51.71 -5.66
N PHE A 166 -15.59 52.30 -4.68
CA PHE A 166 -16.02 52.45 -3.31
C PHE A 166 -16.46 53.89 -3.10
N ALA A 167 -17.69 54.10 -2.63
CA ALA A 167 -18.21 55.45 -2.52
C ALA A 167 -18.94 55.72 -1.21
N ARG A 168 -18.86 56.95 -0.73
CA ARG A 168 -19.68 57.48 0.38
C ARG A 168 -20.40 58.75 -0.05
N PRO A 169 -21.68 58.95 0.37
CA PRO A 169 -22.39 60.17 0.05
C PRO A 169 -21.80 61.36 0.78
N LEU A 170 -21.65 62.51 0.07
CA LEU A 170 -21.16 63.75 0.59
C LEU A 170 -22.21 64.86 0.37
N LYS A 171 -22.45 65.68 1.36
CA LYS A 171 -23.28 66.88 1.21
C LYS A 171 -22.42 68.06 0.91
N GLY A 172 -22.61 68.65 -0.27
CA GLY A 172 -21.97 69.91 -0.65
C GLY A 172 -22.53 71.09 0.09
N ARG A 173 -21.86 72.29 -0.03
CA ARG A 173 -22.19 73.52 0.66
C ARG A 173 -23.58 74.06 0.37
N ASP A 174 -23.99 73.95 -0.90
CA ASP A 174 -25.30 74.46 -1.36
C ASP A 174 -26.39 73.43 -1.29
N GLY A 175 -26.24 72.41 -0.42
CA GLY A 175 -27.16 71.28 -0.39
C GLY A 175 -27.03 70.34 -1.58
N GLN A 176 -26.01 70.50 -2.42
CA GLN A 176 -25.73 69.62 -3.54
C GLN A 176 -25.38 68.24 -3.08
N ARG A 177 -25.92 67.23 -3.72
CA ARG A 177 -25.62 65.84 -3.41
C ARG A 177 -24.37 65.42 -4.24
N LEU A 178 -23.34 65.12 -3.52
CA LEU A 178 -22.01 64.68 -4.04
C LEU A 178 -21.71 63.28 -3.50
N ALA A 179 -20.67 62.66 -4.07
CA ALA A 179 -20.08 61.43 -3.53
C ALA A 179 -18.56 61.56 -3.51
N VAL A 180 -17.94 61.04 -2.47
CA VAL A 180 -16.46 60.77 -2.47
C VAL A 180 -16.32 59.33 -2.93
N VAL A 181 -15.51 59.11 -3.97
CA VAL A 181 -15.33 57.83 -4.65
C VAL A 181 -13.85 57.47 -4.67
N ALA A 182 -13.52 56.23 -4.28
CA ALA A 182 -12.19 55.62 -4.46
C ALA A 182 -12.28 54.57 -5.58
N GLU A 183 -11.30 54.63 -6.45
CA GLU A 183 -11.07 53.65 -7.53
C GLU A 183 -10.06 52.59 -7.07
N VAL A 184 -10.41 51.31 -7.08
CA VAL A 184 -9.57 50.22 -6.65
C VAL A 184 -9.44 49.20 -7.80
N PRO A 185 -8.27 49.04 -8.40
CA PRO A 185 -8.04 48.02 -9.44
C PRO A 185 -8.22 46.62 -8.88
N LEU A 186 -8.98 45.79 -9.61
CA LEU A 186 -9.21 44.38 -9.24
C LEU A 186 -7.90 43.58 -9.11
N ALA A 187 -6.91 43.89 -9.94
CA ALA A 187 -5.61 43.24 -9.86
C ALA A 187 -4.91 43.43 -8.50
N LYS A 188 -5.06 44.63 -7.89
CA LYS A 188 -4.51 44.90 -6.56
C LYS A 188 -5.24 44.10 -5.48
N LEU A 189 -6.56 43.99 -5.61
CA LEU A 189 -7.38 43.19 -4.68
C LEU A 189 -7.10 41.69 -4.84
N ALA A 190 -6.90 41.21 -6.07
CA ALA A 190 -6.49 39.84 -6.39
C ALA A 190 -5.12 39.51 -5.72
N ASN A 191 -4.16 40.42 -5.84
CA ASN A 191 -2.85 40.23 -5.22
C ASN A 191 -2.92 40.09 -3.70
N VAL A 192 -3.83 40.82 -3.03
CA VAL A 192 -4.05 40.67 -1.57
C VAL A 192 -4.54 39.27 -1.23
N LEU A 193 -5.44 38.71 -2.03
CA LEU A 193 -5.99 37.37 -1.79
C LEU A 193 -5.00 36.24 -2.06
N THR A 194 -4.02 36.50 -2.93
CA THR A 194 -2.99 35.51 -3.29
C THR A 194 -1.70 35.63 -2.48
N GLN A 195 -1.49 36.74 -1.79
CA GLN A 195 -0.28 37.01 -1.02
C GLN A 195 -0.11 36.03 0.15
N GLY A 196 1.00 35.30 0.15
CA GLY A 196 1.37 34.39 1.27
C GLY A 196 0.68 33.05 1.29
N HIS A 197 -0.10 32.69 0.24
CA HIS A 197 -0.80 31.41 0.18
C HIS A 197 -0.52 30.68 -1.15
N GLU A 198 -0.34 29.38 -1.07
CA GLU A 198 -0.28 28.52 -2.25
C GLU A 198 -1.70 28.36 -2.83
N VAL A 199 -2.01 29.15 -3.84
CA VAL A 199 -3.34 29.20 -4.49
C VAL A 199 -3.54 28.05 -5.50
N SER A 200 -2.50 27.23 -5.70
CA SER A 200 -2.53 26.16 -6.70
C SER A 200 -3.75 25.25 -6.52
N GLY A 201 -4.60 25.24 -7.54
CA GLY A 201 -5.80 24.42 -7.58
C GLY A 201 -7.02 24.93 -6.81
N LEU A 202 -6.93 26.10 -6.12
CA LEU A 202 -8.09 26.72 -5.49
C LEU A 202 -8.76 27.70 -6.43
N GLU A 203 -10.10 27.70 -6.41
CA GLU A 203 -10.91 28.74 -7.05
C GLU A 203 -11.42 29.68 -5.96
N ILE A 204 -11.12 30.98 -6.09
CA ILE A 204 -11.54 32.00 -5.12
C ILE A 204 -12.50 32.93 -5.83
N VAL A 205 -13.66 33.14 -5.25
CA VAL A 205 -14.65 34.06 -5.81
C VAL A 205 -15.10 35.03 -4.70
N PHE A 206 -14.91 36.32 -4.97
CA PHE A 206 -15.54 37.39 -4.21
C PHE A 206 -16.82 37.80 -4.96
N GLU A 207 -17.96 37.71 -4.31
CA GLU A 207 -19.26 37.87 -4.95
C GLU A 207 -20.30 38.58 -4.06
N GLN A 208 -21.35 39.07 -4.68
CA GLN A 208 -22.55 39.50 -3.97
C GLN A 208 -23.42 38.30 -3.62
N ASN A 209 -24.29 38.45 -2.61
CA ASN A 209 -25.20 37.36 -2.18
C ASN A 209 -26.17 36.92 -3.29
N ASP A 210 -26.41 37.78 -4.30
CA ASP A 210 -27.21 37.47 -5.48
C ASP A 210 -26.43 36.67 -6.54
N GLY A 211 -25.19 36.29 -6.24
CA GLY A 211 -24.31 35.50 -7.12
C GLY A 211 -23.55 36.28 -8.17
N ARG A 212 -23.61 37.64 -8.17
CA ARG A 212 -22.79 38.46 -9.05
C ARG A 212 -21.35 38.42 -8.61
N ARG A 213 -20.46 38.01 -9.52
CA ARG A 213 -19.03 37.96 -9.27
C ARG A 213 -18.43 39.36 -9.29
N MET A 214 -17.69 39.66 -8.24
CA MET A 214 -16.88 40.89 -8.10
C MET A 214 -15.44 40.65 -8.51
N LEU A 215 -14.89 39.47 -8.16
CA LEU A 215 -13.54 39.03 -8.49
C LEU A 215 -13.55 37.49 -8.54
N ALA A 216 -12.83 36.91 -9.50
CA ALA A 216 -12.61 35.46 -9.59
C ALA A 216 -11.12 35.16 -9.80
N LEU A 217 -10.62 34.16 -9.14
CA LEU A 217 -9.25 33.64 -9.26
C LEU A 217 -9.29 32.11 -9.37
N PRO A 218 -8.68 31.51 -10.41
CA PRO A 218 -7.99 32.18 -11.52
C PRO A 218 -8.94 33.03 -12.36
N ASP A 219 -8.36 34.05 -13.01
CA ASP A 219 -9.13 34.97 -13.86
C ASP A 219 -9.76 34.20 -15.03
N LEU A 220 -11.05 34.42 -15.25
CA LEU A 220 -11.74 33.78 -16.38
C LEU A 220 -11.51 34.61 -17.64
N PRO A 221 -11.19 33.98 -18.79
CA PRO A 221 -11.26 34.67 -20.05
C PRO A 221 -12.66 35.29 -20.25
N GLU A 222 -12.72 36.48 -20.78
CA GLU A 222 -13.86 37.42 -20.85
C GLU A 222 -15.23 36.84 -21.28
N ALA A 223 -15.37 35.60 -21.65
CA ALA A 223 -16.57 34.97 -22.18
C ALA A 223 -17.43 34.19 -21.15
N GLY A 224 -17.06 34.18 -19.88
CA GLY A 224 -17.80 33.43 -18.84
C GLY A 224 -19.00 34.23 -18.30
N PRO A 225 -20.10 33.59 -17.89
CA PRO A 225 -21.22 34.30 -17.27
C PRO A 225 -20.75 35.00 -16.00
N LEU A 226 -21.08 36.29 -15.87
CA LEU A 226 -20.79 37.10 -14.68
C LEU A 226 -21.50 36.56 -13.41
N ARG A 227 -22.38 35.58 -13.59
CA ARG A 227 -23.11 34.95 -12.50
C ARG A 227 -22.65 33.52 -12.31
N ALA A 228 -22.39 33.18 -11.05
CA ALA A 228 -22.01 31.81 -10.71
C ALA A 228 -23.13 30.81 -11.08
N PRO A 229 -22.83 29.64 -11.62
CA PRO A 229 -23.83 28.62 -11.89
C PRO A 229 -24.54 28.23 -10.57
N HIS A 230 -25.88 28.16 -10.62
CA HIS A 230 -26.74 27.64 -9.53
C HIS A 230 -26.75 28.44 -8.19
N SER A 231 -27.01 29.71 -8.24
CA SER A 231 -26.84 30.60 -7.08
C SER A 231 -28.09 31.09 -6.37
N ASP A 232 -29.23 30.45 -6.52
CA ASP A 232 -30.45 30.88 -5.80
C ASP A 232 -30.56 30.32 -4.36
N ALA A 233 -29.72 29.35 -3.99
CA ALA A 233 -29.64 28.83 -2.63
C ALA A 233 -28.48 29.45 -1.85
N PRO A 234 -28.68 29.76 -0.56
CA PRO A 234 -27.59 30.20 0.30
C PRO A 234 -26.53 29.11 0.34
N LEU A 235 -25.28 29.47 0.00
CA LEU A 235 -24.15 28.54 0.11
C LEU A 235 -23.97 28.19 1.58
N PRO A 236 -23.84 26.91 1.92
CA PRO A 236 -23.48 26.49 3.25
C PRO A 236 -22.08 27.00 3.61
N ASP A 237 -21.80 27.12 4.88
CA ASP A 237 -20.47 27.50 5.34
C ASP A 237 -19.39 26.58 4.80
N ARG A 238 -19.72 25.29 4.63
CA ARG A 238 -18.88 24.27 3.99
C ARG A 238 -19.73 23.12 3.45
N ALA A 239 -19.45 22.67 2.22
CA ALA A 239 -20.08 21.49 1.63
C ALA A 239 -19.19 20.80 0.61
N TRP A 240 -19.24 19.45 0.63
CA TRP A 240 -18.70 18.58 -0.40
C TRP A 240 -19.70 18.37 -1.53
N ASN A 241 -19.19 17.91 -2.66
CA ASN A 241 -19.99 17.62 -3.86
C ASN A 241 -20.86 18.80 -4.33
N THR A 242 -20.35 20.00 -4.09
CA THR A 242 -21.00 21.25 -4.51
C THR A 242 -20.27 21.73 -5.77
N PRO A 243 -21.00 22.26 -6.78
CA PRO A 243 -20.33 22.79 -7.98
C PRO A 243 -19.36 23.92 -7.60
N ALA A 244 -18.12 23.80 -8.07
CA ALA A 244 -17.12 24.84 -7.92
C ALA A 244 -17.60 26.14 -8.53
N ARG A 245 -17.23 27.26 -7.93
CA ARG A 245 -17.83 28.58 -8.29
C ARG A 245 -17.35 29.13 -9.63
N ILE A 246 -16.24 28.60 -10.17
CA ILE A 246 -15.72 29.00 -11.47
C ILE A 246 -15.92 27.88 -12.50
N SER A 247 -15.35 26.73 -12.27
CA SER A 247 -15.34 25.60 -13.22
C SER A 247 -16.65 24.82 -13.27
N GLY A 248 -17.45 24.86 -12.19
CA GLY A 248 -18.67 24.08 -12.06
C GLY A 248 -18.47 22.59 -11.78
N VAL A 249 -17.23 22.11 -11.62
CA VAL A 249 -16.94 20.71 -11.30
C VAL A 249 -17.29 20.41 -9.83
N PRO A 250 -17.55 19.14 -9.47
CA PRO A 250 -17.72 18.77 -8.06
C PRO A 250 -16.51 19.19 -7.22
N ALA A 251 -16.76 19.88 -6.14
CA ALA A 251 -15.72 20.48 -5.30
C ALA A 251 -16.13 20.51 -3.80
N LEU A 252 -15.13 20.66 -2.96
CA LEU A 252 -15.30 21.15 -1.60
C LEU A 252 -15.39 22.67 -1.66
N VAL A 253 -16.52 23.22 -1.29
CA VAL A 253 -16.76 24.67 -1.28
C VAL A 253 -16.93 25.16 0.16
N ALA A 254 -16.21 26.21 0.53
CA ALA A 254 -16.44 26.95 1.74
C ALA A 254 -16.73 28.41 1.44
N SER A 255 -17.65 29.01 2.19
CA SER A 255 -18.01 30.41 2.01
C SER A 255 -18.12 31.15 3.34
N ARG A 256 -17.75 32.44 3.34
CA ARG A 256 -17.87 33.34 4.48
C ARG A 256 -18.52 34.66 4.05
N GLN A 257 -19.41 35.15 4.90
CA GLN A 257 -19.98 36.49 4.71
C GLN A 257 -18.99 37.53 5.22
N LEU A 258 -18.90 38.65 4.49
CA LEU A 258 -18.08 39.77 4.91
C LEU A 258 -18.87 40.67 5.88
N VAL A 259 -18.14 41.51 6.61
CA VAL A 259 -18.76 42.54 7.50
C VAL A 259 -19.66 43.48 6.73
N TYR A 260 -19.34 43.76 5.47
CA TYR A 260 -20.18 44.58 4.61
C TYR A 260 -21.34 43.74 4.04
N PRO A 261 -22.56 44.26 4.14
CA PRO A 261 -23.77 43.49 3.78
C PRO A 261 -23.78 43.13 2.30
N ASN A 262 -24.37 41.98 2.02
CA ASN A 262 -24.52 41.41 0.67
C ASN A 262 -23.22 41.00 -0.03
N LEU A 263 -22.13 40.83 0.69
CA LEU A 263 -20.84 40.38 0.14
C LEU A 263 -20.38 39.10 0.81
N ARG A 264 -19.82 38.20 0.00
CA ARG A 264 -19.23 36.97 0.50
C ARG A 264 -17.96 36.67 -0.27
N VAL A 265 -17.10 35.88 0.35
CA VAL A 265 -15.98 35.21 -0.30
C VAL A 265 -16.23 33.71 -0.26
N SER A 266 -16.01 33.04 -1.38
CA SER A 266 -16.14 31.60 -1.53
C SER A 266 -14.86 31.03 -2.06
N VAL A 267 -14.45 29.90 -1.53
CA VAL A 267 -13.26 29.14 -1.98
C VAL A 267 -13.73 27.74 -2.35
N SER A 268 -13.38 27.29 -3.54
CA SER A 268 -13.69 25.97 -4.04
C SER A 268 -12.40 25.20 -4.32
N LEU A 269 -12.32 23.95 -3.83
CA LEU A 269 -11.25 23.00 -4.13
C LEU A 269 -11.87 21.82 -4.88
N PRO A 270 -11.57 21.61 -6.17
CA PRO A 270 -12.04 20.44 -6.93
C PRO A 270 -11.76 19.13 -6.19
N GLU A 271 -12.77 18.23 -6.13
CA GLU A 271 -12.62 16.94 -5.43
C GLU A 271 -11.47 16.10 -5.96
N ALA A 272 -11.26 16.13 -7.29
CA ALA A 272 -10.14 15.44 -7.91
C ALA A 272 -8.77 15.92 -7.36
N LEU A 273 -8.62 17.21 -7.07
CA LEU A 273 -7.40 17.76 -6.47
C LEU A 273 -7.35 17.50 -4.97
N ALA A 274 -8.48 17.60 -4.28
CA ALA A 274 -8.58 17.33 -2.85
C ALA A 274 -8.21 15.88 -2.50
N LEU A 275 -8.53 14.93 -3.35
CA LEU A 275 -8.33 13.50 -3.15
C LEU A 275 -7.15 12.92 -3.97
N GLN A 276 -6.43 13.74 -4.74
CA GLN A 276 -5.36 13.29 -5.64
C GLN A 276 -4.27 12.50 -4.91
N ALA A 277 -3.84 12.98 -3.75
CA ALA A 277 -2.83 12.29 -2.93
C ALA A 277 -3.33 10.92 -2.47
N TRP A 278 -4.60 10.85 -2.03
CA TRP A 278 -5.23 9.60 -1.62
C TRP A 278 -5.37 8.60 -2.78
N GLU A 279 -5.76 9.06 -3.98
CA GLU A 279 -5.88 8.19 -5.16
C GLU A 279 -4.53 7.57 -5.54
N TYR A 280 -3.47 8.36 -5.48
CA TYR A 280 -2.11 7.87 -5.73
C TYR A 280 -1.68 6.83 -4.68
N GLU A 281 -1.84 7.13 -3.38
CA GLU A 281 -1.50 6.22 -2.30
C GLU A 281 -2.34 4.94 -2.35
N ARG A 282 -3.64 5.04 -2.62
CA ARG A 282 -4.53 3.90 -2.82
C ARG A 282 -4.05 2.98 -3.95
N SER A 283 -3.65 3.56 -5.08
CA SER A 283 -3.16 2.79 -6.23
C SER A 283 -1.84 2.07 -5.93
N MET A 284 -0.92 2.71 -5.23
CA MET A 284 0.32 2.11 -4.76
C MET A 284 0.08 0.97 -3.76
N LEU A 285 -0.79 1.18 -2.77
CA LEU A 285 -1.15 0.15 -1.80
C LEU A 285 -1.82 -1.05 -2.47
N ALA A 286 -2.73 -0.80 -3.43
CA ALA A 286 -3.37 -1.87 -4.20
C ALA A 286 -2.36 -2.67 -5.02
N ALA A 287 -1.43 -2.00 -5.71
CA ALA A 287 -0.36 -2.66 -6.46
C ALA A 287 0.57 -3.48 -5.55
N ALA A 288 0.98 -2.93 -4.42
CA ALA A 288 1.80 -3.63 -3.44
C ALA A 288 1.08 -4.87 -2.87
N ALA A 289 -0.20 -4.74 -2.52
CA ALA A 289 -1.02 -5.85 -2.03
C ALA A 289 -1.16 -6.95 -3.09
N LEU A 290 -1.34 -6.59 -4.36
CA LEU A 290 -1.43 -7.54 -5.48
C LEU A 290 -0.13 -8.33 -5.66
N VAL A 291 1.02 -7.65 -5.65
CA VAL A 291 2.34 -8.29 -5.73
C VAL A 291 2.55 -9.24 -4.55
N PHE A 292 2.18 -8.80 -3.35
CA PHE A 292 2.34 -9.61 -2.15
C PHE A 292 1.43 -10.85 -2.16
N CYS A 293 0.19 -10.71 -2.59
CA CYS A 293 -0.73 -11.84 -2.80
C CYS A 293 -0.16 -12.85 -3.82
N ALA A 294 0.39 -12.36 -4.93
CA ALA A 294 1.04 -13.22 -5.93
C ALA A 294 2.22 -14.00 -5.34
N MET A 295 3.06 -13.35 -4.51
CA MET A 295 4.17 -14.03 -3.81
C MET A 295 3.67 -15.11 -2.84
N VAL A 296 2.60 -14.84 -2.07
CA VAL A 296 2.01 -15.82 -1.15
C VAL A 296 1.46 -17.02 -1.89
N LEU A 297 0.75 -16.80 -3.01
CA LEU A 297 0.24 -17.87 -3.86
C LEU A 297 1.37 -18.70 -4.47
N LEU A 298 2.43 -18.06 -4.95
CA LEU A 298 3.61 -18.73 -5.48
C LEU A 298 4.29 -19.58 -4.39
N ALA A 299 4.49 -19.01 -3.20
CA ALA A 299 5.09 -19.73 -2.07
C ALA A 299 4.23 -20.94 -1.65
N ALA A 300 2.92 -20.80 -1.60
CA ALA A 300 1.99 -21.90 -1.32
C ALA A 300 2.07 -22.99 -2.40
N ALA A 301 2.10 -22.62 -3.67
CA ALA A 301 2.24 -23.56 -4.78
C ALA A 301 3.57 -24.31 -4.72
N VAL A 302 4.68 -23.62 -4.48
CA VAL A 302 6.01 -24.23 -4.32
C VAL A 302 6.03 -25.18 -3.13
N ALA A 303 5.46 -24.77 -1.99
CA ALA A 303 5.37 -25.61 -0.79
C ALA A 303 4.61 -26.92 -1.08
N VAL A 304 3.49 -26.86 -1.80
CA VAL A 304 2.71 -28.05 -2.19
C VAL A 304 3.53 -28.96 -3.11
N VAL A 305 4.21 -28.40 -4.12
CA VAL A 305 5.06 -29.20 -5.06
C VAL A 305 6.23 -29.86 -4.33
N VAL A 306 6.90 -29.15 -3.44
CA VAL A 306 8.02 -29.70 -2.64
C VAL A 306 7.52 -30.82 -1.74
N PHE A 307 6.36 -30.62 -1.10
CA PHE A 307 5.77 -31.65 -0.24
C PHE A 307 5.39 -32.91 -1.00
N ASP A 308 4.83 -32.76 -2.21
CA ASP A 308 4.49 -33.90 -3.08
C ASP A 308 5.74 -34.68 -3.50
N ARG A 309 6.81 -33.96 -3.91
CA ARG A 309 8.08 -34.61 -4.26
C ARG A 309 8.69 -35.38 -3.09
N MET A 310 8.65 -34.78 -1.88
CA MET A 310 9.15 -35.48 -0.67
C MET A 310 8.32 -36.72 -0.32
N ALA A 311 7.00 -36.63 -0.44
CA ALA A 311 6.11 -37.75 -0.19
C ALA A 311 6.34 -38.90 -1.19
N GLN A 312 6.52 -38.57 -2.47
CA GLN A 312 6.81 -39.54 -3.51
C GLN A 312 8.19 -40.21 -3.30
N ALA A 313 9.23 -39.42 -3.04
CA ALA A 313 10.58 -39.96 -2.78
C ALA A 313 10.60 -40.93 -1.58
N ARG A 314 9.85 -40.62 -0.50
CA ARG A 314 9.70 -41.53 0.65
C ARG A 314 9.01 -42.84 0.27
N LYS A 315 7.98 -42.76 -0.60
CA LYS A 315 7.26 -43.93 -1.08
C LYS A 315 8.17 -44.79 -1.96
N ASP A 316 8.89 -44.17 -2.90
CA ASP A 316 9.83 -44.87 -3.81
C ASP A 316 10.91 -45.60 -3.01
N ILE A 317 11.46 -44.98 -1.96
CA ILE A 317 12.45 -45.64 -1.07
C ILE A 317 11.82 -46.82 -0.33
N ALA A 318 10.58 -46.66 0.20
CA ALA A 318 9.90 -47.74 0.90
C ALA A 318 9.57 -48.91 -0.03
N ASP A 319 9.10 -48.61 -1.24
CA ASP A 319 8.78 -49.62 -2.26
C ASP A 319 10.06 -50.37 -2.74
N ALA A 320 11.18 -49.63 -2.97
CA ALA A 320 12.44 -50.20 -3.31
C ALA A 320 12.98 -51.14 -2.20
N LYS A 321 12.88 -50.72 -0.94
CA LYS A 321 13.25 -51.54 0.22
C LYS A 321 12.39 -52.81 0.28
N ALA A 322 11.07 -52.68 0.15
CA ALA A 322 10.15 -53.82 0.20
C ALA A 322 10.45 -54.83 -0.93
N LEU A 323 10.76 -54.35 -2.14
CA LEU A 323 11.15 -55.16 -3.27
C LEU A 323 12.46 -55.92 -3.00
N LEU A 324 13.45 -55.26 -2.40
CA LEU A 324 14.74 -55.87 -2.04
C LEU A 324 14.53 -56.95 -0.96
N ASP A 325 13.77 -56.65 0.10
CA ASP A 325 13.46 -57.62 1.14
C ASP A 325 12.71 -58.85 0.54
N GLN A 326 11.72 -58.62 -0.34
CA GLN A 326 11.04 -59.69 -1.03
C GLN A 326 11.96 -60.56 -1.94
N ALA A 327 12.91 -59.90 -2.65
CA ALA A 327 13.88 -60.59 -3.49
C ALA A 327 14.79 -61.49 -2.64
N LEU A 328 15.29 -61.01 -1.50
CA LEU A 328 16.11 -61.79 -0.59
C LEU A 328 15.34 -62.96 0.05
N GLU A 329 14.08 -62.74 0.43
CA GLU A 329 13.23 -63.78 0.99
C GLU A 329 12.81 -64.86 -0.02
N SER A 330 12.75 -64.53 -1.33
CA SER A 330 12.42 -65.50 -2.42
C SER A 330 13.62 -66.31 -2.95
N MET A 331 14.83 -66.06 -2.44
CA MET A 331 16.03 -66.80 -2.88
C MET A 331 15.92 -68.29 -2.45
N VAL A 332 16.28 -69.17 -3.37
CA VAL A 332 16.38 -70.63 -3.14
C VAL A 332 17.53 -70.97 -2.18
N SER A 333 18.51 -70.12 -2.08
CA SER A 333 19.70 -70.27 -1.24
C SER A 333 19.55 -69.52 0.07
N GLY A 334 20.07 -70.08 1.15
CA GLY A 334 20.25 -69.36 2.39
C GLY A 334 21.19 -68.17 2.15
N PHE A 335 20.86 -67.04 2.74
CA PHE A 335 21.61 -65.77 2.57
C PHE A 335 21.84 -65.13 3.94
N VAL A 336 23.10 -64.69 4.19
CA VAL A 336 23.49 -63.89 5.33
C VAL A 336 24.38 -62.75 4.89
N LEU A 337 24.07 -61.52 5.29
CA LEU A 337 24.88 -60.33 5.07
C LEU A 337 25.52 -59.92 6.39
N LEU A 338 26.84 -59.73 6.36
CA LEU A 338 27.61 -59.17 7.47
C LEU A 338 28.08 -57.75 7.14
N ASP A 339 28.08 -56.91 8.12
CA ASP A 339 28.70 -55.57 8.01
C ASP A 339 30.23 -55.62 8.12
N ALA A 340 30.89 -54.45 7.96
CA ALA A 340 32.34 -54.32 8.06
C ALA A 340 32.94 -54.73 9.41
N GLN A 341 32.12 -54.79 10.46
CA GLN A 341 32.49 -55.23 11.81
C GLN A 341 32.18 -56.72 12.05
N GLN A 342 31.90 -57.48 10.97
CA GLN A 342 31.56 -58.91 11.06
C GLN A 342 30.31 -59.17 11.89
N ARG A 343 29.33 -58.28 11.85
CA ARG A 343 28.04 -58.46 12.49
C ARG A 343 26.95 -58.72 11.47
N VAL A 344 25.99 -59.54 11.85
CA VAL A 344 24.84 -59.88 11.01
C VAL A 344 24.00 -58.63 10.74
N ALA A 345 23.97 -58.19 9.49
CA ALA A 345 23.13 -57.08 9.05
C ALA A 345 21.75 -57.58 8.58
N HIS A 346 21.74 -58.66 7.81
CA HIS A 346 20.51 -59.27 7.29
C HIS A 346 20.67 -60.76 7.01
N TRP A 347 19.56 -61.51 7.05
CA TRP A 347 19.49 -62.90 6.62
C TRP A 347 18.08 -63.18 6.05
N ASN A 348 17.98 -64.23 5.18
CA ASN A 348 16.69 -64.61 4.62
C ASN A 348 16.10 -65.81 5.32
N ARG A 349 14.82 -66.08 5.02
CA ARG A 349 14.07 -67.22 5.56
C ARG A 349 14.71 -68.56 5.22
N ARG A 350 15.27 -68.70 4.01
CA ARG A 350 15.88 -69.93 3.55
C ARG A 350 17.13 -70.34 4.39
N PHE A 351 17.88 -69.37 4.90
CA PHE A 351 18.99 -69.64 5.84
C PHE A 351 18.46 -70.33 7.12
N VAL A 352 17.37 -69.87 7.68
CA VAL A 352 16.78 -70.42 8.91
C VAL A 352 16.11 -71.80 8.62
N GLU A 353 15.69 -72.05 7.38
CA GLU A 353 15.17 -73.38 6.98
C GLU A 353 16.33 -74.41 6.85
N LEU A 354 17.49 -73.99 6.31
CA LEU A 354 18.66 -74.87 6.20
C LEU A 354 19.30 -75.12 7.57
N PHE A 355 19.23 -74.14 8.46
CA PHE A 355 19.80 -74.21 9.81
C PHE A 355 18.73 -74.02 10.88
N PRO A 356 17.85 -74.99 11.11
CA PRO A 356 16.66 -74.84 12.01
C PRO A 356 16.99 -74.42 13.43
N TRP A 357 18.19 -74.80 13.93
CA TRP A 357 18.65 -74.44 15.27
C TRP A 357 18.99 -72.92 15.41
N MET A 358 19.15 -72.23 14.30
CA MET A 358 19.32 -70.79 14.31
C MET A 358 18.00 -70.04 14.41
N ARG A 359 16.87 -70.72 14.31
CA ARG A 359 15.54 -70.12 14.45
C ARG A 359 15.39 -69.50 15.84
N GLY A 360 15.19 -68.18 15.88
CA GLY A 360 15.06 -67.42 17.13
C GLY A 360 16.36 -67.06 17.79
N ALA A 361 17.52 -67.55 17.31
CA ALA A 361 18.83 -67.22 17.79
C ALA A 361 19.46 -66.06 17.00
N MET A 362 19.04 -65.85 15.72
CA MET A 362 19.54 -64.77 14.88
C MET A 362 19.00 -63.40 15.30
N ALA A 363 19.90 -62.44 15.42
CA ALA A 363 19.56 -61.04 15.67
C ALA A 363 20.44 -60.12 14.83
N SER A 364 19.86 -59.02 14.32
CA SER A 364 20.64 -57.98 13.66
C SER A 364 21.66 -57.37 14.64
N GLY A 365 22.89 -57.15 14.16
CA GLY A 365 24.02 -56.70 14.97
C GLY A 365 24.74 -57.81 15.75
N MET A 366 24.29 -59.09 15.69
CA MET A 366 24.96 -60.23 16.32
C MET A 366 26.34 -60.46 15.65
N PRO A 367 27.45 -60.62 16.42
CA PRO A 367 28.75 -60.95 15.87
C PRO A 367 28.71 -62.32 15.16
N PHE A 368 29.29 -62.44 13.95
CA PHE A 368 29.31 -63.70 13.20
C PHE A 368 29.95 -64.83 13.96
N ARG A 369 30.97 -64.57 14.81
CA ARG A 369 31.52 -65.56 15.71
C ARG A 369 30.48 -66.21 16.60
N GLN A 370 29.51 -65.45 17.10
CA GLN A 370 28.42 -65.96 17.95
C GLN A 370 27.46 -66.86 17.16
N VAL A 371 27.26 -66.57 15.85
CA VAL A 371 26.51 -67.44 14.96
C VAL A 371 27.21 -68.78 14.79
N LEU A 372 28.54 -68.79 14.66
CA LEU A 372 29.35 -70.02 14.60
C LEU A 372 29.37 -70.77 15.92
N GLU A 373 29.45 -70.08 17.04
CA GLU A 373 29.40 -70.68 18.42
C GLU A 373 28.04 -71.39 18.67
N GLN A 374 26.94 -70.83 18.21
CA GLN A 374 25.63 -71.45 18.31
C GLN A 374 25.46 -72.64 17.34
N SER A 375 26.12 -72.60 16.21
CA SER A 375 26.05 -73.67 15.17
C SER A 375 26.99 -74.83 15.44
N VAL A 376 28.15 -74.61 16.08
CA VAL A 376 29.21 -75.62 16.22
C VAL A 376 28.74 -76.89 16.95
N ALA A 377 27.88 -76.75 17.96
CA ALA A 377 27.33 -77.90 18.72
C ALA A 377 26.51 -78.84 17.82
N HIS A 378 25.92 -78.32 16.76
CA HIS A 378 25.16 -79.09 15.76
C HIS A 378 26.03 -79.69 14.68
N HIS A 379 27.21 -79.09 14.41
CA HIS A 379 28.17 -79.62 13.40
C HIS A 379 29.13 -80.66 14.01
N LEU A 380 29.46 -80.53 15.30
CA LEU A 380 30.33 -81.43 16.04
C LEU A 380 29.61 -81.89 17.34
N PRO A 381 28.60 -82.77 17.23
CA PRO A 381 27.81 -83.18 18.39
C PRO A 381 28.64 -83.97 19.43
N VAL A 382 29.68 -84.71 18.99
CA VAL A 382 30.49 -85.58 19.86
C VAL A 382 31.89 -84.98 20.09
N GLY A 383 32.17 -83.72 19.57
CA GLY A 383 33.48 -83.09 19.67
C GLY A 383 33.79 -82.51 21.07
N SER A 384 35.05 -82.55 21.49
CA SER A 384 35.54 -81.84 22.68
C SER A 384 35.50 -80.33 22.50
N ASP A 385 35.51 -79.55 23.61
CA ASP A 385 35.52 -78.09 23.55
C ASP A 385 36.70 -77.52 22.77
N ALA A 386 37.87 -78.19 22.81
CA ALA A 386 39.05 -77.81 22.03
C ALA A 386 38.82 -77.98 20.48
N GLU A 387 38.17 -79.05 20.07
CA GLU A 387 37.85 -79.33 18.68
C GLU A 387 36.77 -78.32 18.16
N ARG A 388 35.83 -77.96 18.98
CA ARG A 388 34.82 -76.95 18.69
C ARG A 388 35.46 -75.56 18.49
N GLN A 389 36.37 -75.16 19.37
CA GLN A 389 37.09 -73.91 19.24
C GLN A 389 38.00 -73.89 17.99
N GLN A 390 38.65 -74.99 17.70
CA GLN A 390 39.49 -75.14 16.50
C GLN A 390 38.62 -74.99 15.23
N TRP A 391 37.44 -75.58 15.20
CA TRP A 391 36.53 -75.47 14.08
C TRP A 391 36.07 -74.01 13.87
N ILE A 392 35.69 -73.28 14.92
CA ILE A 392 35.30 -71.88 14.85
C ILE A 392 36.48 -71.03 14.32
N ALA A 393 37.70 -71.25 14.84
CA ALA A 393 38.90 -70.52 14.42
C ALA A 393 39.21 -70.80 12.93
N LEU A 394 39.09 -72.02 12.48
CA LEU A 394 39.30 -72.41 11.08
C LEU A 394 38.25 -71.69 10.17
N ARG A 395 36.98 -71.66 10.58
CA ARG A 395 35.94 -71.02 9.81
C ARG A 395 36.17 -69.51 9.68
N LEU A 396 36.53 -68.86 10.74
CA LEU A 396 36.85 -67.41 10.76
C LEU A 396 38.10 -67.13 9.91
N ALA A 397 39.12 -67.99 9.91
CA ALA A 397 40.31 -67.84 9.09
C ALA A 397 39.99 -68.04 7.60
N GLN A 398 39.22 -69.07 7.24
CA GLN A 398 38.77 -69.34 5.87
C GLN A 398 37.98 -68.14 5.28
N GLN A 399 37.16 -67.49 6.09
CA GLN A 399 36.41 -66.30 5.70
C GLN A 399 37.36 -65.12 5.38
N GLN A 400 38.43 -64.94 6.21
CA GLN A 400 39.40 -63.86 6.00
C GLN A 400 40.28 -64.06 4.80
N ASP A 401 40.63 -65.29 4.45
CA ASP A 401 41.48 -65.63 3.30
C ASP A 401 40.80 -65.48 1.94
N GLY A 402 39.46 -65.19 1.92
CA GLY A 402 38.72 -64.83 0.73
C GLY A 402 38.59 -65.92 -0.35
N THR A 403 38.98 -67.17 -0.06
CA THR A 403 38.94 -68.31 -0.99
C THR A 403 37.59 -69.02 -1.05
N GLY A 404 36.64 -68.44 -0.64
CA GLY A 404 35.23 -68.27 -0.67
C GLY A 404 34.29 -69.43 -1.04
N ALA A 405 34.71 -70.61 -1.35
CA ALA A 405 33.79 -71.70 -1.59
C ALA A 405 34.24 -72.97 -0.88
N HIS A 406 33.36 -73.57 -0.05
CA HIS A 406 33.62 -74.85 0.55
C HIS A 406 32.31 -75.60 0.77
N GLU A 407 32.43 -76.92 0.83
CA GLU A 407 31.28 -77.81 1.13
C GLU A 407 31.28 -78.18 2.61
N GLN A 408 30.07 -78.19 3.16
CA GLN A 408 29.82 -78.55 4.54
C GLN A 408 28.72 -79.59 4.62
N VAL A 409 29.04 -80.76 5.16
CA VAL A 409 28.04 -81.81 5.34
C VAL A 409 27.43 -81.64 6.74
N LEU A 410 26.11 -81.52 6.78
CA LEU A 410 25.32 -81.42 8.01
C LEU A 410 25.09 -82.81 8.62
N PRO A 411 24.79 -82.88 9.91
CA PRO A 411 24.55 -84.16 10.60
C PRO A 411 23.34 -84.95 10.06
N ASP A 412 22.41 -84.27 9.47
CA ASP A 412 21.23 -84.88 8.80
C ASP A 412 21.51 -85.40 7.39
N GLY A 413 22.74 -85.26 6.90
CA GLY A 413 23.19 -85.72 5.57
C GLY A 413 23.04 -84.74 4.47
N HIS A 414 22.54 -83.54 4.71
CA HIS A 414 22.53 -82.47 3.72
C HIS A 414 23.97 -81.95 3.42
N CYS A 415 24.27 -81.76 2.16
CA CYS A 415 25.52 -81.15 1.69
C CYS A 415 25.28 -79.71 1.28
N ILE A 416 25.80 -78.78 2.04
CA ILE A 416 25.65 -77.36 1.80
C ILE A 416 26.92 -76.76 1.19
N HIS A 417 26.80 -76.19 0.01
CA HIS A 417 27.87 -75.40 -0.62
C HIS A 417 27.78 -74.01 -0.13
N VAL A 418 28.78 -73.55 0.61
CA VAL A 418 28.90 -72.20 1.19
C VAL A 418 29.77 -71.38 0.30
N LEU A 419 29.28 -70.20 -0.14
CA LEU A 419 30.01 -69.25 -0.93
C LEU A 419 30.08 -67.93 -0.16
N GLU A 420 31.27 -67.41 0.05
CA GLU A 420 31.56 -66.19 0.78
C GLU A 420 32.19 -65.16 -0.14
N ARG A 421 31.63 -63.93 -0.16
CA ARG A 421 32.17 -62.84 -1.00
C ARG A 421 32.22 -61.57 -0.20
N ALA A 422 33.36 -60.84 -0.25
CA ALA A 422 33.49 -59.53 0.33
C ALA A 422 32.64 -58.50 -0.42
N THR A 423 32.01 -57.63 0.29
CA THR A 423 31.30 -56.46 -0.30
C THR A 423 32.26 -55.27 -0.45
N PRO A 424 31.99 -54.35 -1.39
CA PRO A 424 32.82 -53.15 -1.58
C PRO A 424 32.96 -52.29 -0.32
N GLU A 425 32.01 -52.38 0.58
CA GLU A 425 31.93 -51.64 1.86
C GLU A 425 32.64 -52.33 3.01
N GLY A 426 33.37 -53.43 2.74
CA GLY A 426 34.16 -54.21 3.71
C GLY A 426 33.36 -55.22 4.55
N GLY A 427 32.12 -55.45 4.20
CA GLY A 427 31.30 -56.52 4.77
C GLY A 427 31.40 -57.82 3.97
N TRP A 428 30.54 -58.79 4.28
CA TRP A 428 30.53 -60.13 3.62
C TRP A 428 29.11 -60.54 3.28
N VAL A 429 28.97 -61.14 2.08
CA VAL A 429 27.80 -61.88 1.67
C VAL A 429 28.11 -63.34 1.74
N ILE A 430 27.31 -64.10 2.49
CA ILE A 430 27.44 -65.53 2.60
C ILE A 430 26.18 -66.18 2.02
N THR A 431 26.34 -67.08 1.05
CA THR A 431 25.23 -67.84 0.49
C THR A 431 25.40 -69.34 0.78
N PHE A 432 24.30 -69.98 1.05
CA PHE A 432 24.23 -71.39 1.45
C PHE A 432 23.34 -72.12 0.44
N HIS A 433 23.96 -72.94 -0.44
CA HIS A 433 23.26 -73.72 -1.43
C HIS A 433 23.18 -75.19 -0.97
N ASP A 434 21.98 -75.73 -0.89
CA ASP A 434 21.80 -77.16 -0.71
C ASP A 434 22.10 -77.91 -2.04
N VAL A 435 23.19 -78.62 -2.06
CA VAL A 435 23.65 -79.37 -3.24
C VAL A 435 23.50 -80.89 -3.03
N THR A 436 22.72 -81.32 -2.06
CA THR A 436 22.55 -82.72 -1.67
C THR A 436 22.11 -83.60 -2.85
N ASP A 437 21.07 -83.15 -3.57
CA ASP A 437 20.52 -83.92 -4.69
C ASP A 437 21.49 -83.94 -5.87
N LEU A 438 22.22 -82.83 -6.14
CA LEU A 438 23.22 -82.75 -7.17
C LEU A 438 24.38 -83.71 -6.88
N ARG A 439 24.81 -83.78 -5.63
CA ARG A 439 25.85 -84.67 -5.21
C ARG A 439 25.46 -86.12 -5.31
N ARG A 440 24.30 -86.53 -4.84
CA ARG A 440 23.75 -87.87 -4.99
C ARG A 440 23.63 -88.29 -6.42
N ALA A 441 23.17 -87.45 -7.30
CA ALA A 441 23.08 -87.73 -8.74
C ALA A 441 24.47 -87.91 -9.36
N ASN A 442 25.52 -87.15 -8.98
CA ASN A 442 26.86 -87.34 -9.42
C ASN A 442 27.49 -88.63 -8.90
N GLU A 443 27.29 -88.98 -7.64
CA GLU A 443 27.77 -90.24 -7.07
C GLU A 443 27.11 -91.49 -7.75
N GLU A 444 25.81 -91.36 -8.08
CA GLU A 444 25.12 -92.41 -8.88
C GLU A 444 25.74 -92.55 -10.31
N ILE A 445 26.12 -91.45 -10.96
CA ILE A 445 26.72 -91.46 -12.30
C ILE A 445 28.13 -92.02 -12.18
N GLU A 446 28.93 -91.71 -11.16
CA GLU A 446 30.24 -92.25 -10.94
C GLU A 446 30.23 -93.75 -10.62
N HIS A 447 29.16 -94.25 -9.97
CA HIS A 447 28.93 -95.69 -9.70
C HIS A 447 28.45 -96.46 -10.91
N LEU A 448 27.94 -95.77 -11.90
CA LEU A 448 27.47 -96.39 -13.16
C LEU A 448 28.52 -96.35 -14.32
N ALA A 449 29.64 -95.66 -14.14
CA ALA A 449 30.74 -95.50 -15.06
C ALA A 449 31.88 -96.53 -14.74
#